data_46f47d5ea2633770e0c2d0407afc0d0b
#
_entry.id   46f47d5ea2633770e0c2d0407afc0d0b
#
_cell.length_a   1.000
_cell.length_b   1.000
_cell.length_c   1.000
_cell.angle_alpha   90.00
_cell.angle_beta   90.00
_cell.angle_gamma   90.00
#
_symmetry.space_group_name_H-M   'P 1'
#
loop_
_entity.id
_entity.type
_entity.pdbx_description
1 polymer ?
#
loop_
_entity_poly.entity_id
_entity_poly.type
_entity_poly.pdbx_seq_one_letter_code
_entity_poly.pdbx_strand_id
1 'polypeptide(L)'
;MGFVRDEDLEWGPEWIEERIREGLLGYHDMPPLGVGRVVPEGYFERFGGVFPESVLYIWRRFGFDGFGQGRSWITDPVEWAPVVDAWLEGIELPFPPQRWHCVARTTLGTMRLWGEVSGPALKVDVIDGAIYPNSDAADAAGDPVHRERRGCIMFTSPLEDLDDDEVSGRSLAVEGIERLGVPGADEVLGFVPPLSFGGQISADRLSVQKAVPYLVGLAQSTPRYLGADLMAAWGGAATQFLIDQGAIPNSTNTPSDPRSPGDPDSQGGPAGSGGSGGGL
;
A
#
# COMPACT_ATOMS: atom_id res chain seq x y z
N MET A 1 -3.21 -16.14 20.97
CA MET A 1 -3.57 -14.76 21.36
C MET A 1 -4.61 -14.31 20.36
N GLY A 2 -5.88 -14.18 20.77
CA GLY A 2 -6.95 -13.79 19.86
C GLY A 2 -6.84 -12.30 19.56
N PHE A 3 -6.84 -11.96 18.28
CA PHE A 3 -7.01 -10.58 17.86
C PHE A 3 -8.35 -10.07 18.39
N VAL A 4 -8.33 -9.06 19.27
CA VAL A 4 -9.52 -8.32 19.66
C VAL A 4 -10.07 -7.68 18.38
N ARG A 5 -11.30 -7.99 18.01
CA ARG A 5 -11.96 -7.29 16.90
C ARG A 5 -12.16 -5.85 17.32
N ASP A 6 -11.55 -4.95 16.57
CA ASP A 6 -11.53 -3.50 16.81
C ASP A 6 -12.90 -2.80 16.60
N GLU A 7 -14.01 -3.54 16.53
CA GLU A 7 -15.34 -2.99 16.23
C GLU A 7 -15.91 -2.12 17.36
N ASP A 8 -15.32 -2.20 18.58
CA ASP A 8 -15.79 -1.49 19.78
C ASP A 8 -14.81 -0.43 20.31
N LEU A 9 -13.70 -0.15 19.62
CA LEU A 9 -12.74 0.85 20.08
C LEU A 9 -13.09 2.24 19.58
N GLU A 10 -13.38 3.13 20.50
CA GLU A 10 -13.51 4.56 20.26
C GLU A 10 -12.19 5.12 19.70
N TRP A 11 -12.22 5.62 18.47
CA TRP A 11 -11.07 6.21 17.79
C TRP A 11 -10.69 7.55 18.43
N GLY A 12 -9.46 7.68 18.89
CA GLY A 12 -8.98 8.92 19.48
C GLY A 12 -7.48 8.91 19.74
N PRO A 13 -6.95 10.02 20.29
CA PRO A 13 -5.53 10.14 20.60
C PRO A 13 -4.98 9.00 21.47
N GLU A 14 -5.77 8.48 22.40
CA GLU A 14 -5.35 7.39 23.28
C GLU A 14 -5.08 6.09 22.52
N TRP A 15 -5.93 5.76 21.56
CA TRP A 15 -5.73 4.61 20.70
C TRP A 15 -4.46 4.76 19.84
N ILE A 16 -4.23 5.96 19.29
CA ILE A 16 -3.03 6.24 18.47
C ILE A 16 -1.76 6.10 19.32
N GLU A 17 -1.75 6.67 20.53
CA GLU A 17 -0.62 6.57 21.46
C GLU A 17 -0.36 5.11 21.89
N GLU A 18 -1.42 4.31 22.07
CA GLU A 18 -1.25 2.88 22.36
C GLU A 18 -0.61 2.14 21.18
N ARG A 19 -1.05 2.40 19.95
CA ARG A 19 -0.43 1.83 18.74
C ARG A 19 1.02 2.24 18.55
N ILE A 20 1.34 3.50 18.83
CA ILE A 20 2.71 3.99 18.82
C ILE A 20 3.54 3.24 19.87
N ARG A 21 3.06 3.18 21.11
CA ARG A 21 3.77 2.56 22.22
C ARG A 21 3.97 1.06 22.04
N GLU A 22 2.92 0.33 21.67
CA GLU A 22 2.95 -1.13 21.58
C GLU A 22 3.47 -1.63 20.23
N GLY A 23 3.10 -0.96 19.14
CA GLY A 23 3.52 -1.30 17.79
C GLY A 23 4.91 -0.74 17.48
N LEU A 24 4.98 0.56 17.22
CA LEU A 24 6.20 1.20 16.70
C LEU A 24 7.37 1.10 17.69
N LEU A 25 7.16 1.51 18.95
CA LEU A 25 8.23 1.55 19.94
C LEU A 25 8.48 0.20 20.62
N GLY A 26 7.41 -0.58 20.85
CA GLY A 26 7.52 -1.87 21.57
C GLY A 26 7.85 -3.02 20.64
N TYR A 27 6.91 -3.42 19.79
CA TYR A 27 7.05 -4.62 18.95
C TYR A 27 8.13 -4.47 17.87
N HIS A 28 8.20 -3.30 17.23
CA HIS A 28 9.13 -3.05 16.12
C HIS A 28 10.46 -2.42 16.54
N ASP A 29 10.60 -2.00 17.80
CA ASP A 29 11.79 -1.32 18.31
C ASP A 29 12.28 -0.18 17.39
N MET A 30 11.36 0.72 17.04
CA MET A 30 11.58 1.86 16.15
C MET A 30 11.46 3.19 16.91
N PRO A 31 12.41 3.53 17.80
CA PRO A 31 12.38 4.80 18.52
C PRO A 31 12.60 5.98 17.57
N PRO A 32 11.97 7.14 17.84
CA PRO A 32 12.23 8.36 17.08
C PRO A 32 13.65 8.86 17.32
N LEU A 33 14.25 9.48 16.30
CA LEU A 33 15.57 10.08 16.40
C LEU A 33 15.57 11.38 17.22
N GLY A 34 14.43 12.08 17.28
CA GLY A 34 14.32 13.37 17.95
C GLY A 34 14.95 14.53 17.18
N VAL A 35 15.14 14.38 15.88
CA VAL A 35 15.71 15.38 14.97
C VAL A 35 14.70 15.93 13.98
N GLY A 36 13.43 15.53 14.12
CA GLY A 36 12.34 15.87 13.22
C GLY A 36 12.11 17.37 13.10
N ARG A 37 11.91 17.84 11.87
CA ARG A 37 11.46 19.21 11.64
C ARG A 37 10.00 19.36 12.09
N VAL A 38 9.71 20.48 12.76
CA VAL A 38 8.34 20.82 13.11
C VAL A 38 7.52 21.02 11.84
N VAL A 39 6.32 20.42 11.81
CA VAL A 39 5.38 20.62 10.70
C VAL A 39 4.89 22.07 10.71
N PRO A 40 4.93 22.78 9.58
CA PRO A 40 4.40 24.14 9.50
C PRO A 40 2.92 24.19 9.87
N GLU A 41 2.49 25.14 10.69
CA GLU A 41 1.11 25.22 11.17
C GLU A 41 0.09 25.25 10.03
N GLY A 42 0.35 25.95 8.94
CA GLY A 42 -0.52 25.98 7.76
C GLY A 42 -0.72 24.63 7.06
N TYR A 43 0.10 23.62 7.40
CA TYR A 43 -0.08 22.26 6.84
C TYR A 43 -1.31 21.56 7.44
N PHE A 44 -1.61 21.81 8.71
CA PHE A 44 -2.80 21.24 9.34
C PHE A 44 -4.09 21.75 8.73
N GLU A 45 -4.11 23.03 8.32
CA GLU A 45 -5.23 23.57 7.54
C GLU A 45 -5.23 23.04 6.11
N ARG A 46 -4.08 23.02 5.44
CA ARG A 46 -3.93 22.58 4.03
C ARG A 46 -4.28 21.11 3.83
N PHE A 47 -3.88 20.25 4.75
CA PHE A 47 -4.04 18.81 4.65
C PHE A 47 -5.18 18.26 5.52
N GLY A 48 -5.88 19.11 6.26
CA GLY A 48 -7.12 18.77 6.93
C GLY A 48 -8.15 18.28 5.90
N GLY A 49 -8.71 17.07 6.12
CA GLY A 49 -9.60 16.44 5.15
C GLY A 49 -8.90 15.67 3.99
N VAL A 50 -7.63 15.94 3.71
CA VAL A 50 -6.80 15.12 2.82
C VAL A 50 -6.25 13.92 3.57
N PHE A 51 -5.60 14.18 4.69
CA PHE A 51 -5.15 13.14 5.62
C PHE A 51 -6.14 12.94 6.76
N PRO A 52 -6.24 11.71 7.31
CA PRO A 52 -7.01 11.46 8.52
C PRO A 52 -6.35 12.13 9.74
N GLU A 53 -7.13 12.33 10.80
CA GLU A 53 -6.63 12.96 12.04
C GLU A 53 -5.49 12.15 12.66
N SER A 54 -5.45 10.85 12.50
CA SER A 54 -4.34 9.99 12.94
C SER A 54 -3.00 10.38 12.33
N VAL A 55 -2.95 10.71 11.04
CA VAL A 55 -1.74 11.21 10.36
C VAL A 55 -1.36 12.59 10.89
N LEU A 56 -2.34 13.50 11.03
CA LEU A 56 -2.09 14.84 11.55
C LEU A 56 -1.65 14.80 13.02
N TYR A 57 -2.17 13.87 13.80
CA TYR A 57 -1.73 13.62 15.18
C TYR A 57 -0.27 13.17 15.25
N ILE A 58 0.13 12.20 14.39
CA ILE A 58 1.51 11.73 14.29
C ILE A 58 2.45 12.88 13.89
N TRP A 59 2.03 13.75 12.98
CA TRP A 59 2.78 14.94 12.60
C TRP A 59 2.95 15.94 13.75
N ARG A 60 1.91 16.17 14.56
CA ARG A 60 2.03 17.01 15.78
C ARG A 60 2.96 16.38 16.80
N ARG A 61 2.93 15.05 16.89
CA ARG A 61 3.69 14.28 17.89
C ARG A 61 5.18 14.21 17.59
N PHE A 62 5.54 14.01 16.33
CA PHE A 62 6.92 13.74 15.92
C PHE A 62 7.48 14.74 14.90
N GLY A 63 6.65 15.50 14.22
CA GLY A 63 7.09 16.27 13.05
C GLY A 63 7.49 15.35 11.88
N PHE A 64 8.41 15.80 11.07
CA PHE A 64 9.04 15.01 10.01
C PHE A 64 10.31 14.35 10.55
N ASP A 65 10.14 13.41 11.49
CA ASP A 65 11.25 12.72 12.17
C ASP A 65 11.58 11.37 11.53
N GLY A 66 12.76 10.86 11.86
CA GLY A 66 13.21 9.51 11.53
C GLY A 66 13.02 8.56 12.69
N PHE A 67 12.95 7.25 12.37
CA PHE A 67 12.71 6.17 13.33
C PHE A 67 13.66 5.01 13.10
N GLY A 68 13.88 4.20 14.15
CA GLY A 68 14.64 2.97 14.06
C GLY A 68 16.06 3.20 13.56
N GLN A 69 16.76 4.15 14.16
CA GLN A 69 18.12 4.55 13.76
C GLN A 69 18.20 5.09 12.32
N GLY A 70 17.10 5.68 11.81
CA GLY A 70 17.03 6.28 10.48
C GLY A 70 16.56 5.33 9.38
N ARG A 71 16.12 4.11 9.72
CA ARG A 71 15.58 3.16 8.74
C ARG A 71 14.28 3.63 8.10
N SER A 72 13.45 4.40 8.82
CA SER A 72 12.21 4.97 8.31
C SER A 72 12.10 6.45 8.65
N TRP A 73 11.45 7.23 7.80
CA TRP A 73 11.26 8.68 7.95
C TRP A 73 9.84 9.09 7.61
N ILE A 74 9.28 9.99 8.39
CA ILE A 74 8.09 10.76 8.00
C ILE A 74 8.55 11.83 7.01
N THR A 75 7.87 11.96 5.88
CA THR A 75 8.26 12.89 4.82
C THR A 75 7.38 14.13 4.79
N ASP A 76 7.96 15.25 4.36
CA ASP A 76 7.21 16.47 4.01
C ASP A 76 6.58 16.29 2.62
N PRO A 77 5.25 16.16 2.50
CA PRO A 77 4.61 15.86 1.21
C PRO A 77 4.78 16.98 0.18
N VAL A 78 5.08 18.20 0.61
CA VAL A 78 5.34 19.32 -0.31
C VAL A 78 6.75 19.24 -0.89
N GLU A 79 7.72 18.93 -0.05
CA GLU A 79 9.11 18.74 -0.48
C GLU A 79 9.28 17.51 -1.38
N TRP A 80 8.51 16.47 -1.10
CA TRP A 80 8.56 15.19 -1.83
C TRP A 80 7.67 15.15 -3.08
N ALA A 81 6.85 16.16 -3.34
CA ALA A 81 5.97 16.19 -4.51
C ALA A 81 6.72 15.97 -5.84
N PRO A 82 7.90 16.59 -6.12
CA PRO A 82 8.62 16.33 -7.36
C PRO A 82 9.08 14.89 -7.54
N VAL A 83 9.37 14.18 -6.42
CA VAL A 83 9.75 12.77 -6.45
C VAL A 83 8.55 11.91 -6.83
N VAL A 84 7.39 12.15 -6.17
CA VAL A 84 6.14 11.45 -6.47
C VAL A 84 5.74 11.64 -7.91
N ASP A 85 5.75 12.89 -8.40
CA ASP A 85 5.40 13.22 -9.77
C ASP A 85 6.31 12.48 -10.77
N ALA A 86 7.64 12.48 -10.54
CA ALA A 86 8.58 11.79 -11.40
C ALA A 86 8.39 10.27 -11.41
N TRP A 87 8.11 9.67 -10.26
CA TRP A 87 7.92 8.22 -10.17
C TRP A 87 6.60 7.74 -10.77
N LEU A 88 5.54 8.54 -10.71
CA LEU A 88 4.22 8.18 -11.23
C LEU A 88 3.98 8.65 -12.67
N GLU A 89 4.89 9.46 -13.25
CA GLU A 89 4.76 9.94 -14.62
C GLU A 89 4.63 8.80 -15.63
N GLY A 90 3.54 8.79 -16.41
CA GLY A 90 3.28 7.79 -17.44
C GLY A 90 2.84 6.40 -16.93
N ILE A 91 2.60 6.25 -15.64
CA ILE A 91 2.09 5.00 -15.04
C ILE A 91 0.56 5.06 -14.97
N GLU A 92 -0.11 4.10 -15.57
CA GLU A 92 -1.55 3.93 -15.46
C GLU A 92 -1.88 3.18 -14.15
N LEU A 93 -2.35 3.91 -13.16
CA LEU A 93 -2.71 3.36 -11.86
C LEU A 93 -4.15 2.80 -11.88
N PRO A 94 -4.44 1.71 -11.15
CA PRO A 94 -5.78 1.11 -11.06
C PRO A 94 -6.71 1.89 -10.10
N PHE A 95 -6.51 3.20 -9.98
CA PHE A 95 -7.26 4.09 -9.09
C PHE A 95 -7.81 5.30 -9.84
N PRO A 96 -8.86 5.95 -9.33
CA PRO A 96 -9.33 7.22 -9.89
C PRO A 96 -8.21 8.26 -9.98
N PRO A 97 -8.25 9.19 -10.94
CA PRO A 97 -7.30 10.30 -11.00
C PRO A 97 -7.33 11.11 -9.70
N GLN A 98 -6.18 11.27 -9.08
CA GLN A 98 -6.03 11.95 -7.79
C GLN A 98 -4.60 12.42 -7.59
N ARG A 99 -4.37 13.26 -6.57
CA ARG A 99 -3.02 13.56 -6.12
C ARG A 99 -2.53 12.49 -5.17
N TRP A 100 -1.22 12.24 -5.24
CA TRP A 100 -0.51 11.35 -4.37
C TRP A 100 0.53 12.11 -3.55
N HIS A 101 0.67 11.74 -2.31
CA HIS A 101 1.56 12.38 -1.35
C HIS A 101 2.48 11.32 -0.74
N CYS A 102 3.78 11.53 -0.80
CA CYS A 102 4.71 10.72 -0.03
C CYS A 102 4.55 11.10 1.45
N VAL A 103 4.26 10.15 2.30
CA VAL A 103 4.05 10.37 3.75
C VAL A 103 5.09 9.67 4.61
N ALA A 104 5.70 8.62 4.09
CA ALA A 104 6.81 7.92 4.73
C ALA A 104 7.74 7.31 3.69
N ARG A 105 8.99 7.11 4.07
CA ARG A 105 10.01 6.46 3.25
C ARG A 105 10.96 5.63 4.08
N THR A 106 11.67 4.71 3.42
CA THR A 106 12.84 4.05 4.00
C THR A 106 14.11 4.87 3.80
N THR A 107 15.20 4.45 4.43
CA THR A 107 16.52 5.08 4.22
C THR A 107 17.05 4.90 2.81
N LEU A 108 16.64 3.84 2.09
CA LEU A 108 16.99 3.59 0.68
C LEU A 108 16.08 4.30 -0.31
N GLY A 109 14.99 4.94 0.18
CA GLY A 109 14.11 5.77 -0.65
C GLY A 109 12.80 5.09 -1.07
N THR A 110 12.53 3.84 -0.68
CA THR A 110 11.21 3.22 -0.88
C THR A 110 10.13 4.05 -0.20
N MET A 111 9.05 4.37 -0.93
CA MET A 111 8.04 5.32 -0.50
C MET A 111 6.70 4.67 -0.21
N ARG A 112 6.00 5.17 0.80
CA ARG A 112 4.57 4.97 1.01
C ARG A 112 3.83 6.22 0.57
N LEU A 113 2.89 6.03 -0.34
CA LEU A 113 2.11 7.14 -0.89
C LEU A 113 0.67 7.08 -0.40
N TRP A 114 0.17 8.27 -0.10
CA TRP A 114 -1.22 8.51 0.24
C TRP A 114 -1.93 9.19 -0.92
N GLY A 115 -2.98 8.54 -1.46
CA GLY A 115 -3.90 9.14 -2.42
C GLY A 115 -5.02 9.88 -1.71
N GLU A 116 -5.40 11.05 -2.22
CA GLU A 116 -6.47 11.86 -1.61
C GLU A 116 -7.81 11.11 -1.52
N VAL A 117 -8.08 10.22 -2.49
CA VAL A 117 -9.27 9.37 -2.53
C VAL A 117 -8.98 7.97 -2.00
N SER A 118 -7.91 7.34 -2.49
CA SER A 118 -7.59 5.93 -2.23
C SER A 118 -6.82 5.68 -0.93
N GLY A 119 -6.46 6.73 -0.18
CA GLY A 119 -5.68 6.57 1.05
C GLY A 119 -4.30 5.94 0.81
N PRO A 120 -3.80 5.07 1.72
CA PRO A 120 -2.44 4.50 1.67
C PRO A 120 -2.33 3.34 0.67
N ALA A 121 -2.70 3.57 -0.58
CA ALA A 121 -2.90 2.52 -1.58
C ALA A 121 -1.71 2.29 -2.52
N LEU A 122 -0.58 3.00 -2.37
CA LEU A 122 0.61 2.79 -3.19
C LEU A 122 1.89 2.67 -2.35
N LYS A 123 2.74 1.74 -2.77
CA LYS A 123 4.15 1.65 -2.40
C LYS A 123 4.99 1.80 -3.67
N VAL A 124 6.04 2.61 -3.61
CA VAL A 124 7.03 2.73 -4.68
C VAL A 124 8.35 2.17 -4.20
N ASP A 125 8.80 1.11 -4.85
CA ASP A 125 10.10 0.50 -4.62
C ASP A 125 11.09 1.09 -5.63
N VAL A 126 11.99 1.92 -5.12
CA VAL A 126 12.94 2.63 -5.97
C VAL A 126 14.13 1.78 -6.40
N ILE A 127 14.36 0.65 -5.74
CA ILE A 127 15.44 -0.30 -6.08
C ILE A 127 15.04 -1.08 -7.32
N ASP A 128 13.84 -1.65 -7.30
CA ASP A 128 13.32 -2.48 -8.39
C ASP A 128 12.63 -1.68 -9.51
N GLY A 129 12.30 -0.41 -9.25
CA GLY A 129 11.49 0.40 -10.16
C GLY A 129 10.01 0.02 -10.16
N ALA A 130 9.56 -0.70 -9.14
CA ALA A 130 8.22 -1.25 -9.05
C ALA A 130 7.27 -0.32 -8.27
N ILE A 131 6.04 -0.20 -8.76
CA ILE A 131 4.95 0.53 -8.10
C ILE A 131 3.88 -0.47 -7.74
N TYR A 132 3.69 -0.72 -6.44
CA TYR A 132 2.77 -1.72 -5.93
C TYR A 132 1.46 -1.08 -5.48
N PRO A 133 0.34 -1.35 -6.17
CA PRO A 133 -0.97 -0.96 -5.70
C PRO A 133 -1.43 -1.85 -4.54
N ASN A 134 -2.33 -1.34 -3.73
CA ASN A 134 -3.02 -2.05 -2.66
C ASN A 134 -4.52 -1.72 -2.75
N SER A 135 -5.28 -2.57 -3.44
CA SER A 135 -6.71 -2.38 -3.63
C SER A 135 -7.50 -2.48 -2.34
N ASP A 136 -7.13 -3.38 -1.41
CA ASP A 136 -7.80 -3.50 -0.11
C ASP A 136 -7.70 -2.21 0.70
N ALA A 137 -6.55 -1.53 0.64
CA ALA A 137 -6.39 -0.25 1.31
C ALA A 137 -7.22 0.86 0.64
N ALA A 138 -7.34 0.82 -0.69
CA ALA A 138 -8.17 1.76 -1.45
C ALA A 138 -9.65 1.56 -1.18
N ASP A 139 -10.13 0.33 -1.16
CA ASP A 139 -11.53 -0.02 -0.88
C ASP A 139 -11.91 0.38 0.55
N ALA A 140 -11.01 0.19 1.51
CA ALA A 140 -11.21 0.59 2.89
C ALA A 140 -11.16 2.12 3.10
N ALA A 141 -10.56 2.89 2.19
CA ALA A 141 -10.37 4.33 2.36
C ALA A 141 -11.69 5.15 2.32
N GLY A 142 -12.77 4.56 1.77
CA GLY A 142 -14.12 5.15 1.76
C GLY A 142 -14.80 5.13 3.14
N ASP A 143 -14.39 4.28 4.06
CA ASP A 143 -14.88 4.22 5.43
C ASP A 143 -14.01 5.11 6.34
N PRO A 144 -14.59 6.10 7.05
CA PRO A 144 -13.84 7.02 7.91
C PRO A 144 -13.02 6.30 8.99
N VAL A 145 -13.56 5.25 9.60
CA VAL A 145 -12.90 4.48 10.66
C VAL A 145 -11.69 3.74 10.08
N HIS A 146 -11.88 3.04 8.96
CA HIS A 146 -10.78 2.36 8.28
C HIS A 146 -9.71 3.34 7.78
N ARG A 147 -10.12 4.53 7.33
CA ARG A 147 -9.19 5.58 6.89
C ARG A 147 -8.28 6.06 8.02
N GLU A 148 -8.83 6.32 9.21
CA GLU A 148 -8.07 6.66 10.42
C GLU A 148 -7.10 5.54 10.82
N ARG A 149 -7.61 4.32 10.87
CA ARG A 149 -6.83 3.13 11.19
C ARG A 149 -5.65 2.94 10.26
N ARG A 150 -5.87 3.02 8.95
CA ARG A 150 -4.83 2.88 7.93
C ARG A 150 -3.81 4.01 8.01
N GLY A 151 -4.25 5.24 8.30
CA GLY A 151 -3.36 6.37 8.53
C GLY A 151 -2.39 6.12 9.68
N CYS A 152 -2.86 5.60 10.81
CA CYS A 152 -2.01 5.23 11.94
C CYS A 152 -1.05 4.07 11.60
N ILE A 153 -1.58 2.98 11.03
CA ILE A 153 -0.79 1.78 10.69
C ILE A 153 0.34 2.11 9.72
N MET A 154 0.14 3.05 8.82
CA MET A 154 1.13 3.47 7.85
C MET A 154 2.46 3.91 8.47
N PHE A 155 2.42 4.47 9.67
CA PHE A 155 3.61 4.91 10.41
C PHE A 155 4.04 3.91 11.49
N THR A 156 3.11 3.11 12.00
CA THR A 156 3.38 2.17 13.09
C THR A 156 3.75 0.75 12.62
N SER A 157 3.68 0.52 11.31
CA SER A 157 4.23 -0.69 10.69
C SER A 157 5.46 -0.30 9.89
N PRO A 158 6.66 -0.67 10.33
CA PRO A 158 7.87 -0.32 9.62
C PRO A 158 7.94 -0.98 8.24
N LEU A 159 8.76 -0.39 7.39
CA LEU A 159 9.05 -0.88 6.05
C LEU A 159 10.25 -1.85 6.05
N GLU A 160 10.52 -2.47 7.19
CA GLU A 160 11.75 -3.26 7.43
C GLU A 160 12.00 -4.33 6.39
N ASP A 161 10.93 -5.01 5.95
CA ASP A 161 11.03 -6.14 5.01
C ASP A 161 11.43 -5.72 3.58
N LEU A 162 11.59 -4.40 3.34
CA LEU A 162 11.82 -3.87 2.00
C LEU A 162 13.28 -3.46 1.75
N ASP A 163 14.09 -3.44 2.80
CA ASP A 163 15.48 -2.99 2.74
C ASP A 163 16.48 -4.15 2.87
N ASP A 164 16.00 -5.39 2.77
CA ASP A 164 16.86 -6.57 2.91
C ASP A 164 17.55 -6.92 1.58
N ASP A 165 18.81 -7.29 1.67
CA ASP A 165 19.50 -7.92 0.56
C ASP A 165 19.12 -9.41 0.52
N GLU A 166 18.31 -9.79 -0.47
CA GLU A 166 17.88 -11.18 -0.65
C GLU A 166 19.07 -12.14 -0.87
N VAL A 167 20.18 -11.66 -1.35
CA VAL A 167 21.36 -12.49 -1.67
C VAL A 167 22.15 -12.81 -0.41
N SER A 168 22.37 -11.83 0.47
CA SER A 168 23.16 -12.00 1.70
C SER A 168 22.28 -12.31 2.93
N GLY A 169 20.98 -12.02 2.86
CA GLY A 169 20.05 -12.09 3.99
C GLY A 169 20.36 -11.05 5.07
N ARG A 170 21.04 -9.95 4.71
CA ARG A 170 21.39 -8.85 5.61
C ARG A 170 20.69 -7.58 5.13
N SER A 171 20.30 -6.74 6.08
CA SER A 171 19.66 -5.46 5.75
C SER A 171 20.67 -4.47 5.18
N LEU A 172 20.49 -4.09 3.92
CA LEU A 172 21.28 -3.05 3.24
C LEU A 172 21.20 -1.71 3.97
N ALA A 173 20.02 -1.38 4.53
CA ALA A 173 19.81 -0.17 5.28
C ALA A 173 20.69 -0.15 6.54
N VAL A 174 20.69 -1.25 7.31
CA VAL A 174 21.49 -1.36 8.53
C VAL A 174 22.99 -1.28 8.21
N GLU A 175 23.48 -2.07 7.27
CA GLU A 175 24.89 -2.03 6.86
C GLU A 175 25.30 -0.67 6.31
N GLY A 176 24.44 -0.04 5.54
CA GLY A 176 24.65 1.30 5.01
C GLY A 176 24.76 2.36 6.11
N ILE A 177 23.85 2.31 7.09
CA ILE A 177 23.84 3.21 8.24
C ILE A 177 25.07 3.00 9.13
N GLU A 178 25.46 1.74 9.40
CA GLU A 178 26.68 1.42 10.17
C GLU A 178 27.93 2.02 9.52
N ARG A 179 28.00 1.99 8.19
CA ARG A 179 29.17 2.48 7.45
C ARG A 179 29.18 3.99 7.21
N LEU A 180 28.02 4.59 6.93
CA LEU A 180 27.90 5.96 6.44
C LEU A 180 27.31 6.91 7.48
N GLY A 181 26.78 6.39 8.59
CA GLY A 181 25.96 7.16 9.53
C GLY A 181 24.50 7.25 9.08
N VAL A 182 23.67 7.78 9.99
CA VAL A 182 22.24 7.98 9.74
C VAL A 182 22.04 9.12 8.76
N PRO A 183 21.41 8.91 7.58
CA PRO A 183 21.11 9.99 6.65
C PRO A 183 20.09 10.96 7.25
N GLY A 184 20.16 12.23 6.90
CA GLY A 184 19.22 13.26 7.33
C GLY A 184 17.83 13.13 6.68
N ALA A 185 16.90 13.99 7.12
CA ALA A 185 15.53 14.02 6.59
C ALA A 185 15.47 14.27 5.06
N ASP A 186 16.43 15.04 4.53
CA ASP A 186 16.58 15.38 3.12
C ASP A 186 17.59 14.48 2.37
N GLU A 187 18.00 13.36 3.00
CA GLU A 187 19.01 12.45 2.47
C GLU A 187 18.50 11.02 2.40
N VAL A 188 19.08 10.24 1.48
CA VAL A 188 18.89 8.78 1.34
C VAL A 188 20.23 8.11 1.13
N LEU A 189 20.30 6.81 1.39
CA LEU A 189 21.40 5.98 0.97
C LEU A 189 21.12 5.48 -0.44
N GLY A 190 21.87 5.97 -1.41
CA GLY A 190 21.69 5.62 -2.82
C GLY A 190 22.90 4.87 -3.37
N PHE A 191 22.65 3.96 -4.31
CA PHE A 191 23.71 3.23 -4.99
C PHE A 191 24.52 4.13 -5.94
N VAL A 192 25.85 3.98 -5.92
CA VAL A 192 26.77 4.68 -6.80
C VAL A 192 27.70 3.69 -7.49
N PRO A 193 27.63 3.54 -8.84
CA PRO A 193 26.63 4.15 -9.70
C PRO A 193 25.22 3.63 -9.42
N PRO A 194 24.16 4.37 -9.83
CA PRO A 194 22.79 3.87 -9.74
C PRO A 194 22.61 2.54 -10.45
N LEU A 195 21.67 1.70 -9.99
CA LEU A 195 21.45 0.36 -10.55
C LEU A 195 21.10 0.40 -12.04
N SER A 196 20.33 1.41 -12.46
CA SER A 196 19.99 1.67 -13.87
C SER A 196 21.22 1.94 -14.77
N PHE A 197 22.36 2.29 -14.18
CA PHE A 197 23.65 2.49 -14.87
C PHE A 197 24.67 1.38 -14.59
N GLY A 198 24.19 0.18 -14.23
CA GLY A 198 25.04 -0.98 -13.97
C GLY A 198 25.64 -1.02 -12.57
N GLY A 199 25.05 -0.29 -11.63
CA GLY A 199 25.35 -0.44 -10.21
C GLY A 199 25.05 -1.84 -9.70
N GLN A 200 25.58 -2.16 -8.54
CA GLN A 200 25.38 -3.45 -7.87
C GLN A 200 24.64 -3.22 -6.54
N ILE A 201 23.75 -4.13 -6.21
CA ILE A 201 23.08 -4.17 -4.91
C ILE A 201 24.10 -4.66 -3.88
N SER A 202 24.70 -3.71 -3.17
CA SER A 202 25.69 -4.00 -2.13
C SER A 202 25.82 -2.79 -1.21
N ALA A 203 25.96 -3.00 0.09
CA ALA A 203 26.16 -1.94 1.06
C ALA A 203 27.42 -1.09 0.76
N ASP A 204 28.47 -1.70 0.18
CA ASP A 204 29.68 -1.01 -0.21
C ASP A 204 29.49 0.02 -1.34
N ARG A 205 28.39 -0.11 -2.09
CA ARG A 205 28.01 0.78 -3.18
C ARG A 205 27.07 1.90 -2.75
N LEU A 206 26.61 1.87 -1.53
CA LEU A 206 25.78 2.95 -0.97
C LEU A 206 26.61 4.20 -0.67
N SER A 207 26.03 5.34 -0.87
CA SER A 207 26.54 6.62 -0.40
C SER A 207 25.40 7.55 -0.05
N VAL A 208 25.64 8.54 0.84
CA VAL A 208 24.66 9.54 1.21
C VAL A 208 24.37 10.44 0.02
N GLN A 209 23.11 10.54 -0.38
CA GLN A 209 22.62 11.34 -1.50
C GLN A 209 21.57 12.34 -1.01
N LYS A 210 21.45 13.49 -1.66
CA LYS A 210 20.28 14.36 -1.45
C LYS A 210 19.05 13.70 -2.07
N ALA A 211 18.03 13.43 -1.25
CA ALA A 211 16.90 12.57 -1.59
C ALA A 211 16.18 13.02 -2.87
N VAL A 212 15.69 14.27 -2.91
CA VAL A 212 14.88 14.75 -4.02
C VAL A 212 15.63 14.68 -5.37
N PRO A 213 16.80 15.30 -5.56
CA PRO A 213 17.48 15.26 -6.84
C PRO A 213 17.93 13.85 -7.23
N TYR A 214 18.35 13.02 -6.26
CA TYR A 214 18.75 11.64 -6.53
C TYR A 214 17.56 10.79 -7.02
N LEU A 215 16.45 10.82 -6.29
CA LEU A 215 15.27 10.00 -6.61
C LEU A 215 14.54 10.46 -7.87
N VAL A 216 14.52 11.77 -8.17
CA VAL A 216 14.02 12.28 -9.45
C VAL A 216 14.91 11.79 -10.60
N GLY A 217 16.23 11.88 -10.47
CA GLY A 217 17.16 11.36 -11.47
C GLY A 217 17.05 9.86 -11.65
N LEU A 218 16.84 9.12 -10.57
CA LEU A 218 16.62 7.67 -10.60
C LEU A 218 15.32 7.32 -11.35
N ALA A 219 14.22 8.03 -11.09
CA ALA A 219 12.94 7.85 -11.78
C ALA A 219 13.05 8.04 -13.30
N GLN A 220 13.91 8.97 -13.74
CA GLN A 220 14.14 9.24 -15.15
C GLN A 220 15.00 8.19 -15.86
N SER A 221 15.80 7.45 -15.09
CA SER A 221 16.77 6.48 -15.64
C SER A 221 16.39 5.01 -15.39
N THR A 222 15.44 4.75 -14.51
CA THR A 222 15.00 3.41 -14.15
C THR A 222 13.72 3.04 -14.93
N PRO A 223 13.66 1.87 -15.59
CA PRO A 223 12.40 1.34 -16.09
C PRO A 223 11.42 1.15 -14.95
N ARG A 224 10.31 1.88 -15.00
CA ARG A 224 9.25 1.82 -13.97
C ARG A 224 8.09 0.97 -14.48
N TYR A 225 7.50 0.20 -13.60
CA TYR A 225 6.37 -0.66 -13.96
C TYR A 225 5.39 -0.81 -12.80
N LEU A 226 4.14 -1.09 -13.14
CA LEU A 226 3.13 -1.44 -12.17
C LEU A 226 3.35 -2.89 -11.73
N GLY A 227 3.69 -3.07 -10.46
CA GLY A 227 3.83 -4.38 -9.82
C GLY A 227 2.46 -5.04 -9.59
N ALA A 228 2.48 -6.31 -9.22
CA ALA A 228 1.25 -7.01 -8.84
C ALA A 228 0.65 -6.40 -7.57
N ASP A 229 -0.68 -6.38 -7.49
CA ASP A 229 -1.37 -6.09 -6.23
C ASP A 229 -1.16 -7.29 -5.29
N LEU A 230 -0.18 -7.16 -4.40
CA LEU A 230 0.22 -8.26 -3.51
C LEU A 230 -0.92 -8.68 -2.58
N MET A 231 -1.76 -7.75 -2.12
CA MET A 231 -2.87 -8.09 -1.23
C MET A 231 -3.97 -8.84 -1.98
N ALA A 232 -4.32 -8.41 -3.20
CA ALA A 232 -5.25 -9.14 -4.05
C ALA A 232 -4.70 -10.52 -4.44
N ALA A 233 -3.40 -10.62 -4.74
CA ALA A 233 -2.73 -11.88 -5.05
C ALA A 233 -2.71 -12.84 -3.84
N TRP A 234 -2.41 -12.33 -2.64
CA TRP A 234 -2.43 -13.12 -1.41
C TRP A 234 -3.84 -13.54 -1.02
N GLY A 235 -4.82 -12.64 -1.13
CA GLY A 235 -6.23 -12.95 -0.92
C GLY A 235 -6.70 -14.06 -1.86
N GLY A 236 -6.37 -13.97 -3.15
CA GLY A 236 -6.66 -15.01 -4.14
C GLY A 236 -5.98 -16.34 -3.82
N ALA A 237 -4.71 -16.34 -3.45
CA ALA A 237 -3.97 -17.54 -3.08
C ALA A 237 -4.52 -18.19 -1.79
N ALA A 238 -4.84 -17.39 -0.78
CA ALA A 238 -5.46 -17.87 0.45
C ALA A 238 -6.86 -18.46 0.19
N THR A 239 -7.66 -17.79 -0.63
CA THR A 239 -8.97 -18.28 -1.04
C THR A 239 -8.85 -19.61 -1.80
N GLN A 240 -7.94 -19.71 -2.77
CA GLN A 240 -7.70 -20.95 -3.51
C GLN A 240 -7.22 -22.08 -2.58
N PHE A 241 -6.31 -21.77 -1.65
CA PHE A 241 -5.88 -22.72 -0.64
C PHE A 241 -7.04 -23.26 0.21
N LEU A 242 -7.94 -22.37 0.65
CA LEU A 242 -9.13 -22.76 1.43
C LEU A 242 -10.13 -23.59 0.61
N ILE A 243 -10.28 -23.30 -0.70
CA ILE A 243 -11.06 -24.10 -1.63
C ILE A 243 -10.44 -25.51 -1.77
N ASP A 244 -9.13 -25.58 -1.97
CA ASP A 244 -8.40 -26.85 -2.14
C ASP A 244 -8.44 -27.72 -0.88
N GLN A 245 -8.51 -27.08 0.30
CA GLN A 245 -8.71 -27.77 1.59
C GLN A 245 -10.18 -28.13 1.86
N GLY A 246 -11.11 -27.72 1.01
CA GLY A 246 -12.56 -27.95 1.19
C GLY A 246 -13.19 -27.14 2.32
N ALA A 247 -12.50 -26.11 2.82
CA ALA A 247 -12.99 -25.25 3.90
C ALA A 247 -14.03 -24.24 3.42
N ILE A 248 -14.01 -23.85 2.12
CA ILE A 248 -15.01 -23.01 1.48
C ILE A 248 -15.42 -23.61 0.13
N PRO A 249 -16.68 -23.45 -0.30
CA PRO A 249 -17.15 -23.97 -1.57
C PRO A 249 -16.54 -23.20 -2.75
N ASN A 250 -16.18 -23.93 -3.82
CA ASN A 250 -15.76 -23.30 -5.08
C ASN A 250 -17.00 -22.72 -5.79
N SER A 251 -17.12 -21.40 -5.82
CA SER A 251 -18.25 -20.69 -6.43
C SER A 251 -18.39 -20.89 -7.95
N THR A 252 -17.38 -21.47 -8.62
CA THR A 252 -17.46 -21.80 -10.05
C THR A 252 -18.23 -23.11 -10.33
N ASN A 253 -18.55 -23.88 -9.29
CA ASN A 253 -19.33 -25.12 -9.36
C ASN A 253 -20.75 -24.92 -8.82
N THR A 254 -21.47 -23.90 -9.22
CA THR A 254 -22.90 -23.84 -8.99
C THR A 254 -23.54 -24.88 -9.95
N PRO A 255 -24.13 -25.97 -9.45
CA PRO A 255 -24.89 -26.86 -10.31
C PRO A 255 -26.01 -26.03 -10.93
N SER A 256 -26.11 -26.04 -12.25
CA SER A 256 -27.30 -25.54 -12.94
C SER A 256 -28.51 -26.20 -12.30
N ASP A 257 -29.37 -25.43 -11.65
CA ASP A 257 -30.61 -25.89 -11.03
C ASP A 257 -31.45 -26.62 -12.12
N PRO A 258 -31.74 -27.95 -11.97
CA PRO A 258 -32.50 -28.66 -12.96
C PRO A 258 -33.99 -28.31 -12.91
N ARG A 259 -34.39 -27.28 -12.21
CA ARG A 259 -35.76 -26.79 -12.09
C ARG A 259 -35.97 -25.45 -12.78
N SER A 260 -35.68 -25.36 -14.07
CA SER A 260 -36.40 -24.40 -14.91
C SER A 260 -37.81 -24.91 -15.09
N PRO A 261 -38.86 -24.16 -14.75
CA PRO A 261 -40.21 -24.54 -15.04
C PRO A 261 -40.38 -24.61 -16.57
N GLY A 262 -40.56 -25.83 -17.07
CA GLY A 262 -40.88 -26.05 -18.48
C GLY A 262 -42.18 -25.35 -18.83
N ASP A 263 -42.17 -24.71 -19.95
CA ASP A 263 -43.28 -24.10 -20.66
C ASP A 263 -44.44 -25.12 -20.81
N PRO A 264 -45.70 -24.85 -20.37
CA PRO A 264 -46.78 -25.83 -20.40
C PRO A 264 -47.57 -25.86 -21.71
N ASP A 265 -46.98 -25.57 -22.87
CA ASP A 265 -47.70 -25.62 -24.16
C ASP A 265 -46.97 -26.44 -25.21
N SER A 266 -47.00 -27.79 -25.04
CA SER A 266 -46.85 -28.73 -26.18
C SER A 266 -47.33 -30.14 -25.79
N GLN A 267 -48.64 -30.28 -25.62
CA GLN A 267 -49.30 -31.61 -25.77
C GLN A 267 -50.29 -31.53 -26.87
N GLY A 268 -49.86 -31.89 -28.11
CA GLY A 268 -50.70 -32.30 -29.22
C GLY A 268 -51.33 -33.64 -28.92
N GLY A 269 -52.63 -33.70 -28.84
CA GLY A 269 -53.43 -34.86 -28.70
C GLY A 269 -53.66 -35.57 -30.06
N PRO A 270 -54.06 -36.83 -30.04
CA PRO A 270 -54.15 -37.62 -31.23
C PRO A 270 -55.55 -37.61 -31.88
N ALA A 271 -55.51 -37.85 -33.15
CA ALA A 271 -56.53 -38.29 -34.10
C ALA A 271 -57.90 -38.75 -33.59
N GLY A 272 -58.96 -38.27 -34.24
CA GLY A 272 -60.31 -38.78 -34.18
C GLY A 272 -61.08 -38.41 -35.43
N SER A 273 -61.25 -39.39 -36.29
CA SER A 273 -62.04 -39.56 -37.47
C SER A 273 -63.44 -38.92 -37.51
N GLY A 274 -63.86 -38.49 -38.64
CA GLY A 274 -65.24 -38.76 -39.09
C GLY A 274 -66.07 -37.60 -39.60
N GLY A 275 -66.42 -37.64 -40.87
CA GLY A 275 -67.78 -37.36 -41.26
C GLY A 275 -68.13 -36.13 -42.07
N SER A 276 -68.09 -36.27 -43.34
CA SER A 276 -69.07 -35.88 -44.34
C SER A 276 -69.94 -34.62 -44.16
N GLY A 277 -70.08 -33.89 -45.25
CA GLY A 277 -71.36 -33.31 -45.59
C GLY A 277 -71.34 -31.89 -46.11
N GLY A 278 -71.39 -31.71 -47.40
CA GLY A 278 -72.40 -30.99 -48.13
C GLY A 278 -72.32 -29.47 -48.19
N GLY A 279 -72.19 -29.04 -49.41
CA GLY A 279 -73.21 -28.18 -49.92
C GLY A 279 -72.96 -26.66 -50.07
N LEU A 280 -72.82 -26.32 -51.29
CA LEU A 280 -73.03 -25.04 -51.96
C LEU A 280 -71.84 -24.04 -51.91
#